data_ba8230aac05188df2f4eb4473778a0c8
#
_entry.id   ba8230aac05188df2f4eb4473778a0c8
#
_cell.length_a   1.000
_cell.length_b   1.000
_cell.length_c   1.000
_cell.angle_alpha   90.00
_cell.angle_beta   90.00
_cell.angle_gamma   90.00
#
_symmetry.space_group_name_H-M   'P 1'
#
loop_
_entity.id
_entity.type
_entity.pdbx_description
1 polymer ?
#
loop_
_entity_poly.entity_id
_entity_poly.type
_entity_poly.pdbx_seq_one_letter_code
_entity_poly.pdbx_strand_id
1 'polypeptide(L)'
;MMTLQNKEENTMNKITRESLMTLEAYHKARPEMRKRAIQERRIRTVALGEHLNLIFENEFLMRYQIQEMLRVEKVFEEEGIQDELDAYNPLVPDGSNFKATMMLEYPNEADRKLALAKLMGIEHKMFVQVEGQPRVYAFANEDLERSTSTKTSAVHFLRFELPQAAKKSLLAGAQMMVGCEHPEYPMHIEHLPDATLASLVQDLS
;
A
#
# COMPACT_ATOMS: atom_id res chain seq x y z
N MET A 1 36.86 -14.06 7.93
CA MET A 1 35.72 -14.63 8.68
C MET A 1 34.60 -13.62 8.58
N MET A 2 33.76 -13.71 7.56
CA MET A 2 32.63 -12.81 7.36
C MET A 2 31.40 -13.43 8.04
N THR A 3 30.90 -12.74 9.03
CA THR A 3 29.70 -13.12 9.78
C THR A 3 28.48 -12.94 8.89
N LEU A 4 27.86 -14.04 8.50
CA LEU A 4 26.53 -14.07 7.92
C LEU A 4 25.53 -13.68 9.01
N GLN A 5 25.09 -12.43 9.01
CA GLN A 5 23.92 -12.04 9.78
C GLN A 5 22.68 -12.58 9.03
N ASN A 6 22.08 -13.61 9.62
CA ASN A 6 20.74 -14.08 9.27
C ASN A 6 19.76 -12.91 9.39
N LYS A 7 19.21 -12.46 8.26
CA LYS A 7 17.93 -11.78 8.22
C LYS A 7 16.90 -12.83 8.66
N GLU A 8 16.48 -12.79 9.91
CA GLU A 8 15.21 -13.37 10.31
C GLU A 8 14.14 -12.58 9.55
N GLU A 9 13.67 -13.10 8.44
CA GLU A 9 12.50 -12.58 7.73
C GLU A 9 11.33 -12.67 8.72
N ASN A 10 10.79 -11.51 9.04
CA ASN A 10 9.60 -11.37 9.88
C ASN A 10 8.41 -12.03 9.14
N THR A 11 8.12 -13.28 9.49
CA THR A 11 7.10 -14.12 8.82
C THR A 11 5.67 -13.87 9.34
N MET A 12 5.47 -12.90 10.25
CA MET A 12 4.21 -12.80 11.01
C MET A 12 2.98 -12.40 10.20
N ASN A 13 3.10 -11.81 9.01
CA ASN A 13 1.95 -11.35 8.23
C ASN A 13 1.90 -11.83 6.77
N LYS A 14 2.78 -12.76 6.36
CA LYS A 14 2.78 -13.25 4.99
C LYS A 14 1.56 -14.14 4.70
N ILE A 15 0.92 -13.88 3.56
CA ILE A 15 -0.13 -14.74 3.02
C ILE A 15 0.54 -16.02 2.51
N THR A 16 0.07 -17.19 2.97
CA THR A 16 0.59 -18.49 2.56
C THR A 16 -0.41 -19.24 1.69
N ARG A 17 0.04 -20.27 1.00
CA ARG A 17 -0.84 -21.14 0.19
C ARG A 17 -1.99 -21.70 1.01
N GLU A 18 -1.72 -22.13 2.24
CA GLU A 18 -2.70 -22.73 3.18
C GLU A 18 -3.74 -21.73 3.66
N SER A 19 -3.41 -20.43 3.64
CA SER A 19 -4.32 -19.35 4.02
C SER A 19 -5.31 -18.96 2.91
N LEU A 20 -5.06 -19.44 1.67
CA LEU A 20 -5.93 -19.21 0.53
C LEU A 20 -7.05 -20.25 0.47
N MET A 21 -8.23 -19.81 0.06
CA MET A 21 -9.36 -20.68 -0.21
C MET A 21 -9.22 -21.40 -1.55
N THR A 22 -9.81 -22.60 -1.67
CA THR A 22 -10.04 -23.16 -3.01
C THR A 22 -10.99 -22.27 -3.80
N LEU A 23 -10.97 -22.36 -5.13
CA LEU A 23 -11.83 -21.52 -5.98
C LEU A 23 -13.32 -21.74 -5.71
N GLU A 24 -13.74 -22.98 -5.38
CA GLU A 24 -15.12 -23.27 -5.01
C GLU A 24 -15.52 -22.64 -3.67
N ALA A 25 -14.64 -22.72 -2.66
CA ALA A 25 -14.87 -22.11 -1.37
C ALA A 25 -14.89 -20.57 -1.51
N TYR A 26 -13.95 -20.02 -2.27
CA TYR A 26 -13.91 -18.60 -2.54
C TYR A 26 -15.14 -18.10 -3.28
N HIS A 27 -15.61 -18.84 -4.29
CA HIS A 27 -16.84 -18.46 -5.02
C HIS A 27 -18.03 -18.25 -4.08
N LYS A 28 -18.19 -19.13 -3.06
CA LYS A 28 -19.25 -19.03 -2.06
C LYS A 28 -19.04 -17.85 -1.10
N ALA A 29 -17.78 -17.61 -0.67
CA ALA A 29 -17.44 -16.55 0.29
C ALA A 29 -17.32 -15.16 -0.37
N ARG A 30 -17.11 -15.10 -1.69
CA ARG A 30 -16.80 -13.89 -2.46
C ARG A 30 -17.74 -12.71 -2.22
N PRO A 31 -19.10 -12.87 -2.20
CA PRO A 31 -20.00 -11.75 -1.98
C PRO A 31 -19.70 -10.98 -0.69
N GLU A 32 -19.49 -11.68 0.42
CA GLU A 32 -19.17 -11.09 1.72
C GLU A 32 -17.74 -10.53 1.76
N MET A 33 -16.77 -11.26 1.21
CA MET A 33 -15.39 -10.79 1.12
C MET A 33 -15.30 -9.52 0.27
N ARG A 34 -16.02 -9.45 -0.85
CA ARG A 34 -16.07 -8.26 -1.71
C ARG A 34 -16.67 -7.06 -0.97
N LYS A 35 -17.77 -7.27 -0.25
CA LYS A 35 -18.41 -6.22 0.55
C LYS A 35 -17.44 -5.67 1.60
N ARG A 36 -16.77 -6.57 2.33
CA ARG A 36 -15.75 -6.20 3.33
C ARG A 36 -14.57 -5.48 2.67
N ALA A 37 -14.05 -5.96 1.53
CA ALA A 37 -12.94 -5.34 0.83
C ALA A 37 -13.26 -3.91 0.36
N ILE A 38 -14.49 -3.67 -0.11
CA ILE A 38 -14.96 -2.31 -0.49
C ILE A 38 -14.98 -1.39 0.74
N GLN A 39 -15.50 -1.86 1.87
CA GLN A 39 -15.54 -1.09 3.11
C GLN A 39 -14.14 -0.80 3.64
N GLU A 40 -13.28 -1.81 3.70
CA GLU A 40 -11.90 -1.70 4.15
C GLU A 40 -11.12 -0.71 3.28
N ARG A 41 -11.19 -0.86 1.95
CA ARG A 41 -10.53 0.04 1.01
C ARG A 41 -11.01 1.48 1.16
N ARG A 42 -12.33 1.70 1.38
CA ARG A 42 -12.88 3.03 1.62
C ARG A 42 -12.31 3.69 2.87
N ILE A 43 -12.18 2.94 3.96
CA ILE A 43 -11.61 3.44 5.23
C ILE A 43 -10.12 3.75 5.05
N ARG A 44 -9.40 2.94 4.29
CA ARG A 44 -7.95 3.00 4.11
C ARG A 44 -7.50 3.87 2.91
N THR A 45 -8.43 4.54 2.23
CA THR A 45 -8.12 5.48 1.15
C THR A 45 -8.04 6.90 1.69
N VAL A 46 -6.91 7.56 1.43
CA VAL A 46 -6.66 8.97 1.74
C VAL A 46 -6.56 9.73 0.42
N ALA A 47 -7.51 10.64 0.18
CA ALA A 47 -7.49 11.52 -0.99
C ALA A 47 -6.65 12.77 -0.68
N LEU A 48 -5.60 13.00 -1.42
CA LEU A 48 -4.78 14.20 -1.37
C LEU A 48 -5.12 15.08 -2.57
N GLY A 49 -6.06 16.00 -2.38
CA GLY A 49 -6.61 16.81 -3.46
C GLY A 49 -7.52 16.02 -4.40
N GLU A 50 -7.62 16.48 -5.65
CA GLU A 50 -8.59 15.96 -6.62
C GLU A 50 -8.10 14.71 -7.36
N HIS A 51 -6.78 14.56 -7.52
CA HIS A 51 -6.22 13.60 -8.47
C HIS A 51 -5.32 12.54 -7.84
N LEU A 52 -4.98 12.63 -6.55
CA LEU A 52 -4.10 11.69 -5.90
C LEU A 52 -4.83 10.94 -4.79
N ASN A 53 -4.94 9.63 -4.94
CA ASN A 53 -5.42 8.73 -3.92
C ASN A 53 -4.30 7.83 -3.41
N LEU A 54 -4.19 7.72 -2.08
CA LEU A 54 -3.28 6.82 -1.40
C LEU A 54 -4.10 5.75 -0.68
N ILE A 55 -4.01 4.51 -1.14
CA ILE A 55 -4.72 3.37 -0.58
C ILE A 55 -3.73 2.59 0.28
N PHE A 56 -3.89 2.63 1.59
CA PHE A 56 -3.06 1.84 2.50
C PHE A 56 -3.48 0.38 2.47
N GLU A 57 -2.55 -0.48 2.07
CA GLU A 57 -2.78 -1.91 1.94
C GLU A 57 -2.65 -2.62 3.28
N ASN A 58 -3.29 -3.78 3.41
CA ASN A 58 -3.14 -4.69 4.54
C ASN A 58 -3.25 -6.15 4.08
N GLU A 59 -3.02 -7.09 4.99
CA GLU A 59 -3.06 -8.51 4.70
C GLU A 59 -4.40 -8.95 4.08
N PHE A 60 -5.52 -8.46 4.62
CA PHE A 60 -6.84 -8.83 4.11
C PHE A 60 -7.07 -8.34 2.67
N LEU A 61 -6.72 -7.09 2.36
CA LEU A 61 -6.87 -6.53 1.01
C LEU A 61 -5.98 -7.27 0.00
N MET A 62 -4.76 -7.61 0.38
CA MET A 62 -3.84 -8.35 -0.49
C MET A 62 -4.30 -9.78 -0.69
N ARG A 63 -4.75 -10.48 0.35
CA ARG A 63 -5.34 -11.82 0.22
C ARG A 63 -6.60 -11.81 -0.65
N TYR A 64 -7.47 -10.82 -0.48
CA TYR A 64 -8.62 -10.64 -1.37
C TYR A 64 -8.19 -10.44 -2.82
N GLN A 65 -7.17 -9.62 -3.08
CA GLN A 65 -6.64 -9.37 -4.42
C GLN A 65 -6.09 -10.65 -5.06
N ILE A 66 -5.27 -11.42 -4.35
CA ILE A 66 -4.76 -12.73 -4.82
C ILE A 66 -5.94 -13.64 -5.19
N GLN A 67 -6.94 -13.79 -4.33
CA GLN A 67 -8.12 -14.63 -4.61
C GLN A 67 -8.89 -14.17 -5.85
N GLU A 68 -9.02 -12.86 -6.08
CA GLU A 68 -9.65 -12.33 -7.30
C GLU A 68 -8.81 -12.65 -8.55
N MET A 69 -7.48 -12.53 -8.47
CA MET A 69 -6.58 -12.87 -9.60
C MET A 69 -6.66 -14.35 -9.94
N LEU A 70 -6.50 -15.24 -8.95
CA LEU A 70 -6.63 -16.68 -9.15
C LEU A 70 -7.98 -17.06 -9.78
N ARG A 71 -9.07 -16.39 -9.38
CA ARG A 71 -10.42 -16.62 -9.93
C ARG A 71 -10.54 -16.13 -11.38
N VAL A 72 -10.06 -14.91 -11.67
CA VAL A 72 -10.23 -14.27 -12.99
C VAL A 72 -9.36 -14.97 -14.03
N GLU A 73 -8.13 -15.28 -13.68
CA GLU A 73 -7.15 -15.92 -14.57
C GLU A 73 -7.28 -17.44 -14.57
N LYS A 74 -8.15 -18.01 -13.72
CA LYS A 74 -8.38 -19.47 -13.59
C LYS A 74 -7.09 -20.22 -13.27
N VAL A 75 -6.30 -19.67 -12.35
CA VAL A 75 -5.04 -20.29 -11.92
C VAL A 75 -5.34 -21.39 -10.90
N PHE A 76 -4.91 -22.61 -11.19
CA PHE A 76 -5.06 -23.81 -10.34
C PHE A 76 -3.73 -24.46 -9.99
N GLU A 77 -2.72 -24.22 -10.80
CA GLU A 77 -1.40 -24.82 -10.66
C GLU A 77 -0.63 -24.13 -9.54
N GLU A 78 0.10 -24.94 -8.75
CA GLU A 78 0.84 -24.43 -7.57
C GLU A 78 1.88 -23.34 -7.96
N GLU A 79 2.53 -23.48 -9.12
CA GLU A 79 3.49 -22.49 -9.63
C GLU A 79 2.81 -21.12 -9.83
N GLY A 80 1.66 -21.07 -10.52
CA GLY A 80 0.93 -19.83 -10.72
C GLY A 80 0.36 -19.23 -9.43
N ILE A 81 -0.03 -20.07 -8.45
CA ILE A 81 -0.45 -19.60 -7.14
C ILE A 81 0.73 -18.97 -6.38
N GLN A 82 1.93 -19.58 -6.50
CA GLN A 82 3.13 -19.04 -5.87
C GLN A 82 3.55 -17.70 -6.52
N ASP A 83 3.43 -17.56 -7.84
CA ASP A 83 3.69 -16.31 -8.55
C ASP A 83 2.81 -15.16 -8.02
N GLU A 84 1.51 -15.42 -7.79
CA GLU A 84 0.61 -14.43 -7.20
C GLU A 84 1.01 -14.08 -5.75
N LEU A 85 1.37 -15.09 -4.95
CA LEU A 85 1.84 -14.86 -3.58
C LEU A 85 3.12 -14.02 -3.57
N ASP A 86 4.06 -14.28 -4.45
CA ASP A 86 5.33 -13.56 -4.55
C ASP A 86 5.13 -12.12 -5.03
N ALA A 87 4.14 -11.89 -5.92
CA ALA A 87 3.79 -10.57 -6.41
C ALA A 87 3.13 -9.67 -5.34
N TYR A 88 2.23 -10.24 -4.52
CA TYR A 88 1.42 -9.43 -3.59
C TYR A 88 1.92 -9.41 -2.14
N ASN A 89 2.65 -10.41 -1.68
CA ASN A 89 3.20 -10.43 -0.31
C ASN A 89 4.11 -9.24 0.02
N PRO A 90 4.92 -8.68 -0.91
CA PRO A 90 5.68 -7.47 -0.64
C PRO A 90 4.84 -6.24 -0.30
N LEU A 91 3.55 -6.24 -0.63
CA LEU A 91 2.59 -5.17 -0.34
C LEU A 91 1.87 -5.35 1.01
N VAL A 92 2.17 -6.41 1.75
CA VAL A 92 1.62 -6.63 3.10
C VAL A 92 2.52 -5.93 4.12
N PRO A 93 1.97 -5.09 5.03
CA PRO A 93 2.73 -4.51 6.14
C PRO A 93 3.32 -5.60 7.05
N ASP A 94 4.50 -5.34 7.59
CA ASP A 94 5.25 -6.29 8.42
C ASP A 94 5.25 -5.95 9.93
N GLY A 95 4.42 -4.99 10.34
CA GLY A 95 4.34 -4.54 11.72
C GLY A 95 5.24 -3.34 12.05
N SER A 96 6.13 -2.92 11.13
CA SER A 96 7.01 -1.76 11.31
C SER A 96 6.78 -0.65 10.28
N ASN A 97 5.96 -0.92 9.27
CA ASN A 97 5.74 -0.01 8.15
C ASN A 97 4.28 0.07 7.74
N PHE A 98 3.98 1.06 6.90
CA PHE A 98 2.77 1.07 6.10
C PHE A 98 3.12 0.82 4.63
N LYS A 99 2.29 0.04 3.97
CA LYS A 99 2.33 -0.20 2.52
C LYS A 99 1.15 0.51 1.88
N ALA A 100 1.37 1.16 0.75
CA ALA A 100 0.30 1.88 0.07
C ALA A 100 0.43 1.81 -1.44
N THR A 101 -0.71 1.76 -2.11
CA THR A 101 -0.83 1.99 -3.55
C THR A 101 -1.19 3.46 -3.75
N MET A 102 -0.32 4.21 -4.41
CA MET A 102 -0.58 5.58 -4.85
C MET A 102 -1.17 5.55 -6.26
N MET A 103 -2.27 6.27 -6.46
CA MET A 103 -2.94 6.38 -7.75
C MET A 103 -3.09 7.85 -8.14
N LEU A 104 -2.69 8.17 -9.39
CA LEU A 104 -2.91 9.47 -10.03
C LEU A 104 -4.08 9.32 -11.02
N GLU A 105 -5.22 9.91 -10.68
CA GLU A 105 -6.48 9.72 -11.40
C GLU A 105 -6.86 10.98 -12.18
N TYR A 106 -6.69 10.90 -13.49
CA TYR A 106 -7.11 11.93 -14.46
C TYR A 106 -8.04 11.27 -15.49
N PRO A 107 -9.36 11.57 -15.48
CA PRO A 107 -10.31 10.96 -16.40
C PRO A 107 -9.99 11.21 -17.87
N ASN A 108 -9.59 12.45 -18.20
CA ASN A 108 -9.21 12.82 -19.56
C ASN A 108 -7.79 12.33 -19.89
N GLU A 109 -7.61 11.66 -21.03
CA GLU A 109 -6.32 11.12 -21.45
C GLU A 109 -5.26 12.19 -21.73
N ALA A 110 -5.66 13.31 -22.36
CA ALA A 110 -4.73 14.40 -22.68
C ALA A 110 -4.21 15.07 -21.40
N ASP A 111 -5.14 15.35 -20.45
CA ASP A 111 -4.80 15.93 -19.15
C ASP A 111 -3.91 14.97 -18.35
N ARG A 112 -4.21 13.67 -18.38
CA ARG A 112 -3.38 12.64 -17.72
C ARG A 112 -1.95 12.61 -18.27
N LYS A 113 -1.77 12.65 -19.60
CA LYS A 113 -0.44 12.68 -20.22
C LYS A 113 0.37 13.90 -19.76
N LEU A 114 -0.25 15.07 -19.74
CA LEU A 114 0.39 16.32 -19.30
C LEU A 114 0.73 16.28 -17.81
N ALA A 115 -0.20 15.80 -16.98
CA ALA A 115 0.00 15.69 -15.55
C ALA A 115 1.13 14.72 -15.20
N LEU A 116 1.15 13.52 -15.77
CA LEU A 116 2.19 12.52 -15.51
C LEU A 116 3.58 12.98 -15.95
N ALA A 117 3.68 13.83 -16.99
CA ALA A 117 4.95 14.44 -17.39
C ALA A 117 5.43 15.51 -16.38
N LYS A 118 4.51 16.29 -15.79
CA LYS A 118 4.84 17.32 -14.78
C LYS A 118 5.15 16.74 -13.40
N LEU A 119 4.53 15.60 -13.07
CA LEU A 119 4.60 14.97 -11.75
C LEU A 119 5.74 13.94 -11.64
N MET A 120 6.77 14.02 -12.45
CA MET A 120 7.92 13.13 -12.38
C MET A 120 8.58 13.17 -11.01
N GLY A 121 8.76 11.99 -10.40
CA GLY A 121 9.36 11.83 -9.07
C GLY A 121 8.41 12.12 -7.90
N ILE A 122 7.09 12.29 -8.15
CA ILE A 122 6.09 12.52 -7.09
C ILE A 122 6.08 11.39 -6.06
N GLU A 123 6.33 10.16 -6.49
CA GLU A 123 6.41 8.98 -5.63
C GLU A 123 7.45 9.10 -4.51
N HIS A 124 8.53 9.84 -4.76
CA HIS A 124 9.60 10.10 -3.77
C HIS A 124 9.33 11.34 -2.89
N LYS A 125 8.24 12.04 -3.14
CA LYS A 125 7.82 13.23 -2.38
C LYS A 125 6.64 12.96 -1.46
N MET A 126 6.17 11.71 -1.44
CA MET A 126 5.14 11.27 -0.51
C MET A 126 5.72 11.06 0.87
N PHE A 127 5.01 11.51 1.91
CA PHE A 127 5.43 11.34 3.29
C PHE A 127 4.25 11.05 4.22
N VAL A 128 4.56 10.43 5.35
CA VAL A 128 3.73 10.40 6.55
C VAL A 128 4.47 11.09 7.69
N GLN A 129 3.74 11.70 8.61
CA GLN A 129 4.34 12.34 9.79
C GLN A 129 3.45 12.11 11.00
N VAL A 130 3.98 11.43 11.99
CA VAL A 130 3.32 11.26 13.28
C VAL A 130 3.54 12.54 14.09
N GLU A 131 2.52 12.96 14.84
CA GLU A 131 2.59 14.14 15.69
C GLU A 131 3.82 14.11 16.62
N GLY A 132 4.60 15.20 16.61
CA GLY A 132 5.84 15.32 17.38
C GLY A 132 7.04 14.53 16.82
N GLN A 133 6.92 13.88 15.65
CA GLN A 133 7.98 13.09 15.04
C GLN A 133 8.42 13.68 13.68
N PRO A 134 9.63 13.36 13.21
CA PRO A 134 10.08 13.73 11.86
C PRO A 134 9.20 13.08 10.78
N ARG A 135 9.20 13.69 9.58
CA ARG A 135 8.59 13.10 8.39
C ARG A 135 9.29 11.81 7.97
N VAL A 136 8.49 10.86 7.54
CA VAL A 136 8.94 9.59 6.97
C VAL A 136 8.54 9.60 5.49
N TYR A 137 9.54 9.69 4.62
CA TYR A 137 9.32 9.65 3.17
C TYR A 137 9.17 8.23 2.68
N ALA A 138 8.40 8.07 1.60
CA ALA A 138 8.16 6.79 0.98
C ALA A 138 9.42 6.24 0.30
N PHE A 139 9.68 4.95 0.48
CA PHE A 139 10.40 4.14 -0.48
C PHE A 139 9.43 3.73 -1.58
N ALA A 140 9.77 4.02 -2.83
CA ALA A 140 8.89 3.77 -3.97
C ALA A 140 9.54 2.81 -4.94
N ASN A 141 8.70 2.01 -5.64
CA ASN A 141 9.12 1.18 -6.76
C ASN A 141 10.26 0.20 -6.41
N GLU A 142 10.22 -0.41 -5.22
CA GLU A 142 11.23 -1.37 -4.77
C GLU A 142 11.21 -2.69 -5.58
N ASP A 143 10.10 -2.95 -6.29
CA ASP A 143 9.90 -4.12 -7.15
C ASP A 143 10.42 -3.89 -8.59
N LEU A 144 10.07 -2.75 -9.19
CA LEU A 144 10.50 -2.36 -10.54
C LEU A 144 10.37 -0.85 -10.77
N GLU A 145 11.17 -0.33 -11.67
CA GLU A 145 11.08 1.06 -12.12
C GLU A 145 9.78 1.28 -12.89
N ARG A 146 8.96 2.26 -12.42
CA ARG A 146 7.65 2.58 -13.04
C ARG A 146 7.65 3.91 -13.79
N SER A 147 8.68 4.72 -13.58
CA SER A 147 8.84 6.01 -14.26
C SER A 147 9.75 5.86 -15.48
N THR A 148 9.48 6.65 -16.51
CA THR A 148 10.34 6.78 -17.69
C THR A 148 11.10 8.12 -17.65
N SER A 149 11.99 8.36 -18.60
CA SER A 149 12.68 9.64 -18.73
C SER A 149 11.76 10.83 -19.04
N THR A 150 10.49 10.60 -19.38
CA THR A 150 9.56 11.64 -19.86
C THR A 150 8.28 11.74 -19.03
N LYS A 151 7.93 10.76 -18.24
CA LYS A 151 6.73 10.75 -17.41
C LYS A 151 6.83 9.75 -16.26
N THR A 152 6.12 10.04 -15.16
CA THR A 152 5.87 9.07 -14.09
C THR A 152 4.72 8.12 -14.45
N SER A 153 4.55 7.04 -13.67
CA SER A 153 3.39 6.16 -13.76
C SER A 153 2.16 6.79 -13.09
N ALA A 154 0.96 6.33 -13.47
CA ALA A 154 -0.27 6.64 -12.75
C ALA A 154 -0.45 5.80 -11.48
N VAL A 155 0.35 4.75 -11.29
CA VAL A 155 0.29 3.86 -10.13
C VAL A 155 1.70 3.60 -9.62
N HIS A 156 1.91 3.78 -8.31
CA HIS A 156 3.14 3.44 -7.61
C HIS A 156 2.86 2.67 -6.34
N PHE A 157 3.75 1.76 -5.97
CA PHE A 157 3.73 1.09 -4.68
C PHE A 157 4.73 1.76 -3.75
N LEU A 158 4.25 2.10 -2.56
CA LEU A 158 4.98 2.89 -1.57
C LEU A 158 5.11 2.12 -0.26
N ARG A 159 6.26 2.27 0.40
CA ARG A 159 6.49 1.79 1.76
C ARG A 159 6.97 2.93 2.65
N PHE A 160 6.32 3.11 3.78
CA PHE A 160 6.70 4.08 4.81
C PHE A 160 7.23 3.32 6.01
N GLU A 161 8.56 3.28 6.17
CA GLU A 161 9.23 2.60 7.27
C GLU A 161 9.23 3.48 8.52
N LEU A 162 8.50 3.06 9.56
CA LEU A 162 8.31 3.88 10.75
C LEU A 162 9.46 3.69 11.76
N PRO A 163 10.13 4.78 12.18
CA PRO A 163 11.01 4.72 13.34
C PRO A 163 10.25 4.25 14.58
N GLN A 164 10.91 3.55 15.47
CA GLN A 164 10.31 3.02 16.70
C GLN A 164 9.61 4.09 17.56
N ALA A 165 10.13 5.32 17.57
CA ALA A 165 9.51 6.43 18.28
C ALA A 165 8.15 6.80 17.67
N ALA A 166 8.06 6.88 16.33
CA ALA A 166 6.83 7.14 15.60
C ALA A 166 5.79 6.03 15.81
N LYS A 167 6.22 4.75 15.71
CA LYS A 167 5.37 3.60 15.99
C LYS A 167 4.80 3.65 17.40
N LYS A 168 5.63 3.89 18.44
CA LYS A 168 5.18 4.02 19.83
C LYS A 168 4.18 5.16 20.02
N SER A 169 4.41 6.31 19.36
CA SER A 169 3.50 7.46 19.45
C SER A 169 2.14 7.13 18.84
N LEU A 170 2.09 6.45 17.67
CA LEU A 170 0.84 6.00 17.05
C LEU A 170 0.07 5.02 17.93
N LEU A 171 0.76 4.03 18.50
CA LEU A 171 0.16 3.06 19.43
C LEU A 171 -0.36 3.72 20.72
N ALA A 172 0.19 4.88 21.09
CA ALA A 172 -0.27 5.71 22.20
C ALA A 172 -1.40 6.69 21.82
N GLY A 173 -1.85 6.70 20.55
CA GLY A 173 -2.97 7.51 20.09
C GLY A 173 -2.59 8.85 19.46
N ALA A 174 -1.31 9.07 19.08
CA ALA A 174 -0.89 10.26 18.38
C ALA A 174 -1.53 10.31 16.98
N GLN A 175 -1.80 11.53 16.49
CA GLN A 175 -2.31 11.77 15.15
C GLN A 175 -1.22 11.61 14.08
N MET A 176 -1.65 11.44 12.85
CA MET A 176 -0.76 11.30 11.69
C MET A 176 -1.21 12.19 10.54
N MET A 177 -0.24 12.93 10.00
CA MET A 177 -0.33 13.68 8.76
C MET A 177 0.11 12.80 7.60
N VAL A 178 -0.53 12.96 6.45
CA VAL A 178 -0.12 12.35 5.18
C VAL A 178 -0.02 13.46 4.13
N GLY A 179 1.04 13.47 3.32
CA GLY A 179 1.21 14.53 2.35
C GLY A 179 2.17 14.21 1.20
N CYS A 180 2.22 15.16 0.28
CA CYS A 180 3.09 15.20 -0.88
C CYS A 180 3.79 16.57 -0.93
N GLU A 181 5.11 16.58 -1.10
CA GLU A 181 5.93 17.79 -1.26
C GLU A 181 6.42 18.00 -2.69
N HIS A 182 5.75 17.40 -3.67
CA HIS A 182 6.10 17.66 -5.05
C HIS A 182 5.74 19.11 -5.41
N PRO A 183 6.63 19.90 -6.06
CA PRO A 183 6.38 21.31 -6.34
C PRO A 183 5.09 21.58 -7.12
N GLU A 184 4.74 20.68 -8.05
CA GLU A 184 3.51 20.76 -8.86
C GLU A 184 2.28 20.14 -8.13
N TYR A 185 2.47 19.56 -6.94
CA TYR A 185 1.37 18.92 -6.19
C TYR A 185 1.62 18.97 -4.67
N PRO A 186 1.78 20.19 -4.07
CA PRO A 186 2.03 20.32 -2.62
C PRO A 186 0.73 20.21 -1.84
N MET A 187 0.36 19.00 -1.44
CA MET A 187 -0.89 18.71 -0.72
C MET A 187 -0.63 17.88 0.53
N HIS A 188 -1.40 18.14 1.59
CA HIS A 188 -1.37 17.32 2.80
C HIS A 188 -2.71 17.34 3.55
N ILE A 189 -2.90 16.35 4.39
CA ILE A 189 -3.97 16.25 5.39
C ILE A 189 -3.28 16.19 6.75
N GLU A 190 -3.52 17.17 7.62
CA GLU A 190 -2.87 17.28 8.93
C GLU A 190 -3.27 16.16 9.89
N HIS A 191 -4.54 15.76 9.85
CA HIS A 191 -5.10 14.71 10.72
C HIS A 191 -5.88 13.72 9.88
N LEU A 192 -5.48 12.45 9.96
CA LEU A 192 -6.27 11.39 9.34
C LEU A 192 -7.63 11.25 10.05
N PRO A 193 -8.68 10.85 9.31
CA PRO A 193 -9.93 10.45 9.95
C PRO A 193 -9.69 9.34 10.99
N ASP A 194 -10.38 9.40 12.12
CA ASP A 194 -10.20 8.46 13.23
C ASP A 194 -10.34 6.99 12.80
N ALA A 195 -11.31 6.69 11.94
CA ALA A 195 -11.51 5.34 11.43
C ALA A 195 -10.32 4.86 10.57
N THR A 196 -9.72 5.76 9.78
CA THR A 196 -8.52 5.46 8.98
C THR A 196 -7.34 5.21 9.90
N LEU A 197 -7.07 6.12 10.82
CA LEU A 197 -5.95 6.00 11.77
C LEU A 197 -6.07 4.72 12.61
N ALA A 198 -7.25 4.43 13.15
CA ALA A 198 -7.50 3.22 13.92
C ALA A 198 -7.27 1.94 13.12
N SER A 199 -7.63 1.94 11.82
CA SER A 199 -7.37 0.82 10.93
C SER A 199 -5.87 0.65 10.64
N LEU A 200 -5.14 1.75 10.44
CA LEU A 200 -3.69 1.70 10.16
C LEU A 200 -2.87 1.26 11.37
N VAL A 201 -3.26 1.67 12.58
CA VAL A 201 -2.58 1.27 13.82
C VAL A 201 -2.62 -0.24 14.04
N GLN A 202 -3.62 -0.94 13.50
CA GLN A 202 -3.69 -2.41 13.55
C GLN A 202 -2.60 -3.12 12.75
N ASP A 203 -1.98 -2.44 11.78
CA ASP A 203 -0.87 -2.98 11.00
C ASP A 203 0.47 -2.95 11.79
N LEU A 204 0.52 -2.26 12.94
CA LEU A 204 1.70 -2.02 13.75
C LEU A 204 1.72 -2.97 14.96
N SER A 205 2.21 -4.16 14.82
CA SER A 205 2.31 -5.17 15.88
C SER A 205 3.70 -5.30 16.46
#